data_4519bf2c28ea8c53f229d93f6a1f2d9d
#
_entry.id   4519bf2c28ea8c53f229d93f6a1f2d9d
#
_cell.length_a   1.000
_cell.length_b   1.000
_cell.length_c   1.000
_cell.angle_alpha   90.00
_cell.angle_beta   90.00
_cell.angle_gamma   90.00
#
_symmetry.space_group_name_H-M   'P 1'
#
loop_
_entity.id
_entity.type
_entity.pdbx_description
1 polymer ?
#
loop_
_entity_poly.entity_id
_entity_poly.type
_entity_poly.pdbx_seq_one_letter_code
_entity_poly.pdbx_strand_id
1 'polypeptide(L)'
;MHYQFLWENALQENGYAYQLLPQTRPLRSAEDGAAYFGIAVGQTAPVLLVEAAPSQYYLCLLAGDRGRLDLVKAAALLNAPKLTPVKYKKVYDITGFEPGNMPLFGLNFPCLFDEALLRYPLVYGGSGQENLTLAVDPRALLALHQIAARLK
;
A
#
# COMPACT_ATOMS: atom_id res chain seq x y z
N MET A 1 -3.83 -22.55 -5.35
CA MET A 1 -5.11 -21.90 -5.72
C MET A 1 -5.39 -20.83 -4.69
N HIS A 2 -5.76 -19.64 -5.11
CA HIS A 2 -6.13 -18.57 -4.20
C HIS A 2 -7.64 -18.29 -4.29
N TYR A 3 -8.20 -17.72 -3.24
CA TYR A 3 -9.56 -17.22 -3.31
C TYR A 3 -9.57 -15.95 -4.17
N GLN A 4 -10.66 -15.72 -4.90
CA GLN A 4 -10.86 -14.45 -5.56
C GLN A 4 -11.14 -13.39 -4.48
N PHE A 5 -10.31 -12.37 -4.45
CA PHE A 5 -10.51 -11.25 -3.52
C PHE A 5 -11.65 -10.37 -4.00
N LEU A 6 -12.36 -9.74 -3.05
CA LEU A 6 -13.48 -8.86 -3.40
C LEU A 6 -13.04 -7.72 -4.32
N TRP A 7 -11.84 -7.18 -4.11
CA TRP A 7 -11.32 -6.09 -4.93
C TRP A 7 -10.95 -6.52 -6.36
N GLU A 8 -10.79 -7.82 -6.62
CA GLU A 8 -10.49 -8.28 -7.98
C GLU A 8 -11.61 -7.97 -8.96
N ASN A 9 -12.86 -8.06 -8.51
CA ASN A 9 -14.00 -7.73 -9.37
C ASN A 9 -13.94 -6.28 -9.83
N ALA A 10 -13.58 -5.36 -8.93
CA ALA A 10 -13.47 -3.95 -9.28
C ALA A 10 -12.34 -3.71 -10.28
N LEU A 11 -11.20 -4.40 -10.14
CA LEU A 11 -10.11 -4.30 -11.11
C LEU A 11 -10.55 -4.81 -12.48
N GLN A 12 -11.20 -5.97 -12.53
CA GLN A 12 -11.66 -6.58 -13.77
C GLN A 12 -12.72 -5.71 -14.46
N GLU A 13 -13.71 -5.25 -13.73
CA GLU A 13 -14.80 -4.43 -14.26
C GLU A 13 -14.29 -3.10 -14.83
N ASN A 14 -13.24 -2.54 -14.27
CA ASN A 14 -12.69 -1.25 -14.70
C ASN A 14 -11.50 -1.42 -15.66
N GLY A 15 -11.14 -2.65 -16.00
CA GLY A 15 -10.09 -2.91 -17.00
C GLY A 15 -8.68 -2.62 -16.53
N TYR A 16 -8.41 -2.61 -15.23
CA TYR A 16 -7.06 -2.40 -14.72
C TYR A 16 -6.24 -3.68 -14.79
N ALA A 17 -5.00 -3.54 -15.25
CA ALA A 17 -4.06 -4.66 -15.30
C ALA A 17 -3.63 -5.04 -13.88
N TYR A 18 -3.60 -6.33 -13.60
CA TYR A 18 -3.06 -6.85 -12.35
C TYR A 18 -2.63 -8.30 -12.50
N GLN A 19 -1.74 -8.73 -11.61
CA GLN A 19 -1.27 -10.11 -11.51
C GLN A 19 -1.12 -10.50 -10.06
N LEU A 20 -1.44 -11.74 -9.73
CA LEU A 20 -1.16 -12.31 -8.43
C LEU A 20 0.05 -13.24 -8.57
N LEU A 21 1.12 -12.94 -7.85
CA LEU A 21 2.41 -13.59 -7.99
C LEU A 21 2.77 -14.33 -6.71
N PRO A 22 2.77 -15.68 -6.72
CA PRO A 22 3.17 -16.43 -5.54
C PRO A 22 4.66 -16.26 -5.27
N GLN A 23 5.02 -16.30 -4.01
CA GLN A 23 6.41 -16.27 -3.57
C GLN A 23 6.66 -17.41 -2.59
N THR A 24 7.93 -17.83 -2.49
CA THR A 24 8.30 -19.01 -1.69
C THR A 24 8.73 -18.66 -0.28
N ARG A 25 8.81 -17.37 0.04
CA ARG A 25 9.20 -16.88 1.37
C ARG A 25 8.61 -15.51 1.62
N PRO A 26 8.50 -15.08 2.90
CA PRO A 26 8.11 -13.71 3.20
C PRO A 26 9.13 -12.71 2.64
N LEU A 27 8.63 -11.56 2.18
CA LEU A 27 9.46 -10.43 1.73
C LEU A 27 9.44 -9.38 2.83
N ARG A 28 10.62 -8.98 3.32
CA ARG A 28 10.75 -8.22 4.57
C ARG A 28 10.95 -6.72 4.38
N SER A 29 11.23 -6.29 3.15
CA SER A 29 11.47 -4.88 2.85
C SER A 29 11.18 -4.62 1.39
N ALA A 30 11.13 -3.34 1.00
CA ALA A 30 11.01 -2.94 -0.39
C ALA A 30 12.20 -3.48 -1.21
N GLU A 31 13.41 -3.40 -0.67
CA GLU A 31 14.63 -3.90 -1.33
C GLU A 31 14.57 -5.41 -1.51
N ASP A 32 14.10 -6.14 -0.50
CA ASP A 32 13.95 -7.59 -0.58
C ASP A 32 12.93 -7.99 -1.66
N GLY A 33 11.79 -7.31 -1.69
CA GLY A 33 10.78 -7.55 -2.71
C GLY A 33 11.27 -7.24 -4.12
N ALA A 34 11.97 -6.12 -4.28
CA ALA A 34 12.54 -5.73 -5.57
C ALA A 34 13.55 -6.76 -6.07
N ALA A 35 14.42 -7.24 -5.19
CA ALA A 35 15.39 -8.26 -5.54
C ALA A 35 14.72 -9.59 -5.92
N TYR A 36 13.69 -9.98 -5.18
CA TYR A 36 12.98 -11.24 -5.43
C TYR A 36 12.32 -11.24 -6.82
N PHE A 37 11.65 -10.16 -7.18
CA PHE A 37 10.91 -10.07 -8.45
C PHE A 37 11.73 -9.48 -9.59
N GLY A 38 12.96 -9.03 -9.34
CA GLY A 38 13.80 -8.43 -10.38
C GLY A 38 13.27 -7.09 -10.88
N ILE A 39 12.74 -6.28 -9.98
CA ILE A 39 12.16 -4.97 -10.31
C ILE A 39 12.91 -3.85 -9.59
N ALA A 40 12.61 -2.60 -9.94
CA ALA A 40 13.16 -1.45 -9.25
C ALA A 40 12.55 -1.31 -7.85
N VAL A 41 13.31 -0.81 -6.89
CA VAL A 41 12.82 -0.59 -5.53
C VAL A 41 11.61 0.35 -5.53
N GLY A 42 11.64 1.39 -6.35
CA GLY A 42 10.53 2.33 -6.48
C GLY A 42 9.26 1.74 -7.08
N GLN A 43 9.35 0.53 -7.64
CA GLN A 43 8.20 -0.21 -8.18
C GLN A 43 7.47 -1.01 -7.10
N THR A 44 8.01 -1.06 -5.90
CA THR A 44 7.31 -1.64 -4.75
C THR A 44 6.41 -0.59 -4.10
N ALA A 45 5.31 -1.04 -3.50
CA ALA A 45 4.29 -0.16 -2.92
C ALA A 45 4.04 -0.54 -1.44
N PRO A 46 4.96 -0.20 -0.53
CA PRO A 46 4.72 -0.44 0.88
C PRO A 46 3.55 0.39 1.40
N VAL A 47 2.84 -0.15 2.37
CA VAL A 47 1.69 0.48 3.01
C VAL A 47 2.04 0.79 4.46
N LEU A 48 1.87 2.05 4.85
CA LEU A 48 2.12 2.52 6.21
C LEU A 48 0.81 3.04 6.80
N LEU A 49 0.46 2.57 8.00
CA LEU A 49 -0.69 3.07 8.74
C LEU A 49 -0.25 4.16 9.70
N VAL A 50 -0.90 5.33 9.62
CA VAL A 50 -0.62 6.47 10.51
C VAL A 50 -1.89 6.91 11.21
N GLU A 51 -1.72 7.51 12.39
CA GLU A 51 -2.82 8.04 13.20
C GLU A 51 -2.72 9.56 13.27
N ALA A 52 -3.82 10.24 12.95
CA ALA A 52 -3.90 11.72 12.99
C ALA A 52 -4.47 12.22 14.31
N ALA A 53 -5.41 11.48 14.86
CA ALA A 53 -6.07 11.76 16.14
C ALA A 53 -6.57 10.42 16.67
N PRO A 54 -6.99 10.31 17.93
CA PRO A 54 -7.47 9.02 18.44
C PRO A 54 -8.50 8.37 17.51
N SER A 55 -8.19 7.15 17.05
CA SER A 55 -9.01 6.36 16.15
C SER A 55 -9.23 6.97 14.76
N GLN A 56 -8.43 7.96 14.36
CA GLN A 56 -8.44 8.52 13.01
C GLN A 56 -7.19 8.09 12.26
N TYR A 57 -7.35 7.18 11.32
CA TYR A 57 -6.22 6.56 10.64
C TYR A 57 -6.22 6.90 9.14
N TYR A 58 -5.00 6.94 8.59
CA TYR A 58 -4.78 7.05 7.15
C TYR A 58 -3.85 5.94 6.70
N LEU A 59 -4.07 5.43 5.50
CA LEU A 59 -3.12 4.55 4.83
C LEU A 59 -2.24 5.38 3.92
N CYS A 60 -0.92 5.21 4.06
CA CYS A 60 0.02 5.83 3.14
C CYS A 60 0.48 4.76 2.16
N LEU A 61 0.12 4.93 0.89
CA LEU A 61 0.54 4.07 -0.21
C LEU A 61 1.78 4.71 -0.82
N LEU A 62 2.95 4.15 -0.53
CA LEU A 62 4.23 4.79 -0.79
C LEU A 62 5.03 4.05 -1.87
N ALA A 63 5.90 4.79 -2.58
CA ALA A 63 6.90 4.17 -3.43
C ALA A 63 8.06 3.69 -2.55
N GLY A 64 8.56 2.47 -2.81
CA GLY A 64 9.58 1.84 -1.97
C GLY A 64 10.92 2.55 -1.94
N ASP A 65 11.19 3.42 -2.91
CA ASP A 65 12.44 4.19 -2.97
C ASP A 65 12.33 5.59 -2.37
N ARG A 66 11.18 5.95 -1.80
CA ARG A 66 10.99 7.27 -1.20
C ARG A 66 11.85 7.49 0.04
N GLY A 67 12.21 6.45 0.74
CA GLY A 67 12.85 6.55 2.03
C GLY A 67 11.84 6.85 3.13
N ARG A 68 12.30 7.51 4.20
CA ARG A 68 11.43 7.82 5.33
C ARG A 68 10.41 8.89 4.94
N LEU A 69 9.15 8.65 5.23
CA LEU A 69 8.09 9.63 4.99
C LEU A 69 8.28 10.85 5.90
N ASP A 70 8.22 12.05 5.30
CA ASP A 70 8.19 13.30 6.06
C ASP A 70 6.79 13.46 6.65
N LEU A 71 6.66 13.16 7.94
CA LEU A 71 5.37 13.16 8.62
C LEU A 71 4.80 14.57 8.79
N VAL A 72 5.64 15.59 8.88
CA VAL A 72 5.18 16.98 8.98
C VAL A 72 4.54 17.39 7.64
N LYS A 73 5.20 17.09 6.53
CA LYS A 73 4.66 17.39 5.20
C LYS A 73 3.38 16.60 4.94
N ALA A 74 3.35 15.32 5.29
CA ALA A 74 2.17 14.49 5.12
C ALA A 74 1.00 15.00 5.94
N ALA A 75 1.25 15.42 7.20
CA ALA A 75 0.20 15.99 8.05
C ALA A 75 -0.39 17.26 7.43
N ALA A 76 0.46 18.12 6.88
CA ALA A 76 -0.01 19.34 6.21
C ALA A 76 -0.88 19.00 4.99
N LEU A 77 -0.49 18.03 4.20
CA LEU A 77 -1.28 17.60 3.04
C LEU A 77 -2.64 17.03 3.44
N LEU A 78 -2.72 16.37 4.58
CA LEU A 78 -3.95 15.75 5.10
C LEU A 78 -4.77 16.70 5.98
N ASN A 79 -4.33 17.94 6.17
CA ASN A 79 -4.94 18.89 7.10
C ASN A 79 -5.03 18.34 8.52
N ALA A 80 -4.05 17.56 8.91
CA ALA A 80 -3.97 16.97 10.24
C ALA A 80 -2.94 17.77 11.08
N PRO A 81 -3.19 17.98 12.38
CA PRO A 81 -2.21 18.70 13.20
C PRO A 81 -0.93 17.91 13.40
N LYS A 82 -1.03 16.57 13.37
CA LYS A 82 0.11 15.68 13.57
C LYS A 82 -0.21 14.30 13.03
N LEU A 83 0.80 13.61 12.51
CA LEU A 83 0.70 12.20 12.15
C LEU A 83 1.74 11.40 12.93
N THR A 84 1.30 10.24 13.43
CA THR A 84 2.17 9.32 14.15
C THR A 84 2.02 7.94 13.51
N PRO A 85 3.13 7.26 13.13
CA PRO A 85 3.04 5.89 12.68
C PRO A 85 2.42 5.02 13.75
N VAL A 86 1.49 4.15 13.36
CA VAL A 86 0.88 3.21 14.30
C VAL A 86 1.92 2.19 14.72
N LYS A 87 2.00 1.93 16.01
CA LYS A 87 2.96 0.96 16.55
C LYS A 87 2.72 -0.42 15.94
N TYR A 88 3.79 -1.13 15.65
CA TYR A 88 3.76 -2.45 15.03
C TYR A 88 2.72 -3.37 15.67
N LYS A 89 2.70 -3.42 17.00
CA LYS A 89 1.78 -4.29 17.75
C LYS A 89 0.31 -3.95 17.56
N LYS A 90 -0.03 -2.71 17.20
CA LYS A 90 -1.40 -2.26 17.07
C LYS A 90 -1.94 -2.37 15.66
N VAL A 91 -1.09 -2.51 14.66
CA VAL A 91 -1.52 -2.57 13.26
C VAL A 91 -2.50 -3.72 13.02
N TYR A 92 -2.18 -4.90 13.56
CA TYR A 92 -3.06 -6.05 13.42
C TYR A 92 -4.44 -5.81 14.05
N ASP A 93 -4.47 -5.21 15.23
CA ASP A 93 -5.74 -4.96 15.93
C ASP A 93 -6.63 -3.98 15.16
N ILE A 94 -6.02 -3.02 14.46
CA ILE A 94 -6.75 -2.00 13.70
C ILE A 94 -7.17 -2.52 12.33
N THR A 95 -6.31 -3.27 11.66
CA THR A 95 -6.49 -3.63 10.24
C THR A 95 -6.87 -5.08 10.02
N GLY A 96 -6.54 -5.97 10.95
CA GLY A 96 -6.68 -7.42 10.76
C GLY A 96 -5.52 -8.04 9.98
N PHE A 97 -4.48 -7.27 9.67
CA PHE A 97 -3.30 -7.73 8.94
C PHE A 97 -2.03 -7.39 9.69
N GLU A 98 -1.03 -8.27 9.59
CA GLU A 98 0.30 -7.98 10.11
C GLU A 98 0.94 -6.83 9.32
N PRO A 99 1.79 -5.99 9.93
CA PRO A 99 2.40 -4.86 9.24
C PRO A 99 3.16 -5.23 7.96
N GLY A 100 3.80 -6.39 7.94
CA GLY A 100 4.52 -6.87 6.76
C GLY A 100 3.62 -7.48 5.69
N ASN A 101 2.32 -7.55 5.94
CA ASN A 101 1.36 -8.21 5.04
C ASN A 101 0.13 -7.31 4.77
N MET A 102 0.33 -6.01 4.81
CA MET A 102 -0.74 -5.04 4.57
C MET A 102 -1.15 -5.06 3.10
N PRO A 103 -2.45 -5.27 2.81
CA PRO A 103 -2.91 -5.33 1.43
C PRO A 103 -3.01 -3.95 0.80
N LEU A 104 -2.80 -3.90 -0.53
CA LEU A 104 -3.02 -2.68 -1.30
C LEU A 104 -4.51 -2.33 -1.42
N PHE A 105 -5.39 -3.31 -1.30
CA PHE A 105 -6.85 -3.13 -1.36
C PHE A 105 -7.50 -3.89 -0.21
N GLY A 106 -8.72 -3.51 0.12
CA GLY A 106 -9.52 -4.22 1.11
C GLY A 106 -9.54 -3.57 2.49
N LEU A 107 -8.78 -2.51 2.70
CA LEU A 107 -8.84 -1.73 3.92
C LEU A 107 -9.63 -0.45 3.68
N ASN A 108 -10.52 -0.13 4.61
CA ASN A 108 -11.45 1.00 4.45
C ASN A 108 -10.96 2.21 5.25
N PHE A 109 -9.84 2.78 4.84
CA PHE A 109 -9.28 4.00 5.42
C PHE A 109 -8.99 5.00 4.31
N PRO A 110 -9.11 6.31 4.57
CA PRO A 110 -8.67 7.30 3.60
C PRO A 110 -7.15 7.21 3.40
N CYS A 111 -6.69 7.52 2.19
CA CYS A 111 -5.31 7.27 1.77
C CYS A 111 -4.56 8.52 1.42
N LEU A 112 -3.28 8.53 1.75
CA LEU A 112 -2.28 9.39 1.14
C LEU A 112 -1.60 8.57 0.03
N PHE A 113 -1.65 9.06 -1.20
CA PHE A 113 -1.11 8.35 -2.35
C PHE A 113 0.18 9.00 -2.83
N ASP A 114 1.25 8.21 -2.94
CA ASP A 114 2.54 8.65 -3.44
C ASP A 114 2.53 8.66 -4.97
N GLU A 115 2.58 9.85 -5.56
CA GLU A 115 2.57 10.00 -7.03
C GLU A 115 3.78 9.34 -7.71
N ALA A 116 4.86 9.10 -6.98
CA ALA A 116 6.01 8.40 -7.54
C ALA A 116 5.66 6.98 -8.03
N LEU A 117 4.60 6.38 -7.49
CA LEU A 117 4.11 5.07 -7.97
C LEU A 117 3.64 5.13 -9.42
N LEU A 118 3.22 6.30 -9.90
CA LEU A 118 2.74 6.46 -11.28
C LEU A 118 3.85 6.37 -12.33
N ARG A 119 5.11 6.30 -11.91
CA ARG A 119 6.25 6.12 -12.82
C ARG A 119 6.24 4.76 -13.53
N TYR A 120 5.47 3.80 -13.02
CA TYR A 120 5.52 2.40 -13.48
C TYR A 120 4.16 1.92 -13.97
N PRO A 121 4.14 1.01 -14.96
CA PRO A 121 2.87 0.42 -15.42
C PRO A 121 2.26 -0.54 -14.41
N LEU A 122 3.07 -1.19 -13.58
CA LEU A 122 2.66 -2.05 -12.49
C LEU A 122 3.51 -1.74 -11.25
N VAL A 123 2.87 -1.74 -10.09
CA VAL A 123 3.55 -1.66 -8.79
C VAL A 123 3.23 -2.91 -7.98
N TYR A 124 4.16 -3.31 -7.13
CA TYR A 124 4.10 -4.59 -6.40
C TYR A 124 3.88 -4.33 -4.92
N GLY A 125 2.87 -4.96 -4.36
CA GLY A 125 2.55 -4.80 -2.94
C GLY A 125 1.76 -5.97 -2.38
N GLY A 126 1.27 -5.81 -1.16
CA GLY A 126 0.54 -6.85 -0.46
C GLY A 126 -0.81 -7.16 -1.10
N SER A 127 -1.14 -8.45 -1.14
CA SER A 127 -2.47 -8.92 -1.56
C SER A 127 -3.42 -9.10 -0.38
N GLY A 128 -2.89 -9.19 0.84
CA GLY A 128 -3.64 -9.59 2.03
C GLY A 128 -3.50 -11.08 2.35
N GLN A 129 -2.86 -11.85 1.49
CA GLN A 129 -2.58 -13.26 1.71
C GLN A 129 -1.07 -13.47 1.78
N GLU A 130 -0.62 -14.29 2.74
CA GLU A 130 0.79 -14.61 2.88
C GLU A 130 1.34 -15.25 1.61
N ASN A 131 2.58 -14.93 1.29
CA ASN A 131 3.32 -15.51 0.16
C ASN A 131 2.62 -15.30 -1.18
N LEU A 132 1.82 -14.24 -1.30
CA LEU A 132 1.16 -13.86 -2.54
C LEU A 132 1.25 -12.35 -2.70
N THR A 133 1.94 -11.90 -3.74
CA THR A 133 2.14 -10.48 -4.04
C THR A 133 1.17 -10.04 -5.14
N LEU A 134 0.62 -8.85 -4.99
CA LEU A 134 -0.20 -8.21 -6.02
C LEU A 134 0.66 -7.24 -6.82
N ALA A 135 0.72 -7.43 -8.14
CA ALA A 135 1.23 -6.43 -9.06
C ALA A 135 0.03 -5.78 -9.72
N VAL A 136 -0.07 -4.47 -9.67
CA VAL A 136 -1.27 -3.76 -10.14
C VAL A 136 -0.90 -2.42 -10.78
N ASP A 137 -1.70 -2.01 -11.76
CA ASP A 137 -1.63 -0.66 -12.33
C ASP A 137 -1.85 0.35 -11.20
N PRO A 138 -0.89 1.25 -10.93
CA PRO A 138 -1.03 2.19 -9.82
C PRO A 138 -2.22 3.15 -9.97
N ARG A 139 -2.73 3.35 -11.18
CA ARG A 139 -3.92 4.18 -11.38
C ARG A 139 -5.15 3.56 -10.73
N ALA A 140 -5.18 2.23 -10.58
CA ALA A 140 -6.25 1.56 -9.84
C ALA A 140 -6.27 1.97 -8.37
N LEU A 141 -5.11 2.21 -7.79
CA LEU A 141 -5.01 2.68 -6.40
C LEU A 141 -5.68 4.05 -6.25
N LEU A 142 -5.46 4.95 -7.20
CA LEU A 142 -6.12 6.27 -7.20
C LEU A 142 -7.64 6.15 -7.40
N ALA A 143 -8.06 5.26 -8.29
CA ALA A 143 -9.47 5.16 -8.69
C ALA A 143 -10.32 4.45 -7.65
N LEU A 144 -9.78 3.46 -6.96
CA LEU A 144 -10.56 2.54 -6.11
C LEU A 144 -10.40 2.80 -4.61
N HIS A 145 -9.54 3.73 -4.22
CA HIS A 145 -9.40 4.17 -2.82
C HIS A 145 -10.03 5.54 -2.62
N GLN A 146 -10.38 5.83 -1.37
CA GLN A 146 -10.71 7.19 -0.95
C GLN A 146 -9.39 7.95 -0.78
N ILE A 147 -9.03 8.77 -1.75
CA ILE A 147 -7.76 9.50 -1.72
C ILE A 147 -7.98 10.82 -0.99
N ALA A 148 -7.37 10.95 0.19
CA ALA A 148 -7.43 12.18 0.99
C ALA A 148 -6.41 13.21 0.51
N ALA A 149 -5.24 12.79 0.04
CA ALA A 149 -4.21 13.67 -0.48
C ALA A 149 -3.23 12.90 -1.36
N ARG A 150 -2.49 13.63 -2.19
CA ARG A 150 -1.46 13.07 -3.06
C ARG A 150 -0.11 13.65 -2.66
N LEU A 151 0.88 12.78 -2.50
CA LEU A 151 2.25 13.14 -2.16
C LEU A 151 3.06 13.20 -3.46
N LYS A 152 3.63 14.34 -3.72
CA LYS A 152 4.48 14.56 -4.91
C LYS A 152 5.94 14.34 -4.63
#